data_813ae648c00d54129b9f9efa08ba9d50
#
_entry.id   813ae648c00d54129b9f9efa08ba9d50
#
_cell.length_a   1.000
_cell.length_b   1.000
_cell.length_c   1.000
_cell.angle_alpha   90.00
_cell.angle_beta   90.00
_cell.angle_gamma   90.00
#
_symmetry.space_group_name_H-M   'P 1'
#
loop_
_entity.id
_entity.type
_entity.pdbx_description
1 polymer ?
#
loop_
_entity_poly.entity_id
_entity_poly.type
_entity_poly.pdbx_seq_one_letter_code
_entity_poly.pdbx_strand_id
1 'polypeptide(L)'
;MGGGGRNSGYNSDDGGKPDTRAEGGGGRAETIARLTGEYGVSLGKRIDEAPDESIGAIAKGIESVLDDFPQLKGKVELFYDPEYNAGAYATGYWAPDGYIAHRIAMAKSFSPDEIGGSLASYSEFGHINGEVVMNFAEGAGAHETGHIVMRELANAIYGSKVTGSSYERSCAVSDAIKQRKVEERIVNAAYRRVVKQGETRSLSELRHDLRIDDYGAKNLAETVAVAFGQVKSLGSGTQPFARAIYDISKQYARKYLT
;
A
#
# COMPACT_ATOMS: atom_id res chain seq x y z
N MET A 1 -23.26 54.58 50.51
CA MET A 1 -22.96 53.27 50.97
C MET A 1 -23.01 52.40 49.67
N GLY A 2 -21.99 52.08 48.99
CA GLY A 2 -20.76 51.39 49.37
C GLY A 2 -20.87 49.93 48.91
N GLY A 3 -20.29 49.59 47.78
CA GLY A 3 -20.30 48.21 47.31
C GLY A 3 -19.50 48.07 46.02
N GLY A 4 -18.22 47.86 46.18
CA GLY A 4 -17.28 47.69 45.10
C GLY A 4 -17.44 46.31 44.44
N GLY A 5 -17.57 46.27 43.13
CA GLY A 5 -17.49 45.07 42.30
C GLY A 5 -16.05 44.83 41.84
N ARG A 6 -15.51 43.65 42.19
CA ARG A 6 -14.20 43.16 41.73
C ARG A 6 -14.34 42.60 40.33
N ASN A 7 -13.60 43.17 39.41
CA ASN A 7 -13.29 42.57 38.10
C ASN A 7 -12.39 41.36 38.32
N SER A 8 -12.89 40.15 38.02
CA SER A 8 -12.04 38.96 37.84
C SER A 8 -11.83 38.77 36.33
N GLY A 9 -10.62 39.08 35.89
CA GLY A 9 -10.17 38.79 34.54
C GLY A 9 -10.12 37.28 34.32
N TYR A 10 -10.86 36.80 33.34
CA TYR A 10 -10.68 35.47 32.78
C TYR A 10 -9.50 35.54 31.80
N ASN A 11 -8.40 34.97 32.24
CA ASN A 11 -7.34 34.57 31.30
C ASN A 11 -7.91 33.43 30.45
N SER A 12 -8.16 33.68 29.19
CA SER A 12 -8.32 32.65 28.20
C SER A 12 -6.94 32.00 27.98
N ASP A 13 -6.74 30.84 28.59
CA ASP A 13 -5.70 29.93 28.21
C ASP A 13 -5.97 29.55 26.75
N ASP A 14 -5.10 30.08 25.91
CA ASP A 14 -4.97 29.67 24.52
C ASP A 14 -4.42 28.23 24.53
N GLY A 15 -5.34 27.27 24.60
CA GLY A 15 -5.04 25.85 24.45
C GLY A 15 -4.45 25.64 23.07
N GLY A 16 -3.13 25.72 22.99
CA GLY A 16 -2.37 25.36 21.80
C GLY A 16 -2.82 23.98 21.32
N LYS A 17 -3.48 23.95 20.17
CA LYS A 17 -3.68 22.69 19.44
C LYS A 17 -2.30 22.05 19.33
N PRO A 18 -2.15 20.77 19.66
CA PRO A 18 -0.90 20.07 19.37
C PRO A 18 -0.65 20.20 17.86
N ASP A 19 0.51 20.74 17.52
CA ASP A 19 0.99 20.84 16.16
C ASP A 19 1.25 19.39 15.67
N THR A 20 0.25 18.77 15.08
CA THR A 20 0.33 17.42 14.49
C THR A 20 1.03 17.43 13.14
N ARG A 21 1.99 18.32 12.95
CA ARG A 21 2.96 18.16 11.87
C ARG A 21 3.80 16.95 12.20
N ALA A 22 3.53 15.84 11.49
CA ALA A 22 4.29 14.62 11.57
C ALA A 22 5.79 14.96 11.38
N GLU A 23 6.54 14.92 12.47
CA GLU A 23 8.00 14.89 12.44
C GLU A 23 8.39 13.58 11.74
N GLY A 24 8.86 13.67 10.50
CA GLY A 24 9.32 12.48 9.76
C GLY A 24 9.35 12.62 8.25
N GLY A 25 9.18 13.78 7.68
CA GLY A 25 9.37 14.01 6.25
C GLY A 25 10.72 14.68 6.03
N GLY A 26 11.77 13.92 5.78
CA GLY A 26 12.94 14.45 5.09
C GLY A 26 12.47 15.16 3.81
N GLY A 27 13.13 16.27 3.43
CA GLY A 27 12.74 17.00 2.22
C GLY A 27 12.73 16.08 1.00
N ARG A 28 12.07 16.50 -0.10
CA ARG A 28 11.99 15.74 -1.36
C ARG A 28 13.30 15.06 -1.74
N ALA A 29 14.42 15.82 -1.69
CA ALA A 29 15.75 15.31 -2.06
C ALA A 29 16.19 14.13 -1.19
N GLU A 30 15.93 14.17 0.11
CA GLU A 30 16.24 13.09 1.04
C GLU A 30 15.36 11.84 0.78
N THR A 31 14.06 12.04 0.56
CA THR A 31 13.14 10.95 0.19
C THR A 31 13.56 10.27 -1.10
N ILE A 32 13.89 11.04 -2.13
CA ILE A 32 14.37 10.51 -3.41
C ILE A 32 15.71 9.78 -3.22
N ALA A 33 16.66 10.35 -2.50
CA ALA A 33 17.95 9.72 -2.24
C ALA A 33 17.80 8.37 -1.51
N ARG A 34 16.89 8.28 -0.53
CA ARG A 34 16.58 7.05 0.19
C ARG A 34 15.90 6.01 -0.72
N LEU A 35 14.85 6.40 -1.45
CA LEU A 35 14.17 5.50 -2.39
C LEU A 35 15.13 4.90 -3.42
N THR A 36 15.99 5.74 -4.01
CA THR A 36 16.91 5.28 -5.05
C THR A 36 18.11 4.55 -4.47
N GLY A 37 18.69 5.02 -3.37
CA GLY A 37 19.92 4.48 -2.78
C GLY A 37 19.68 3.22 -1.95
N GLU A 38 18.67 3.21 -1.07
CA GLU A 38 18.46 2.09 -0.14
C GLU A 38 17.49 1.03 -0.69
N TYR A 39 16.51 1.46 -1.48
CA TYR A 39 15.47 0.59 -2.02
C TYR A 39 15.64 0.30 -3.51
N GLY A 40 16.54 1.02 -4.19
CA GLY A 40 16.79 0.84 -5.62
C GLY A 40 15.58 1.17 -6.49
N VAL A 41 14.65 2.00 -6.00
CA VAL A 41 13.48 2.42 -6.78
C VAL A 41 13.97 3.34 -7.89
N SER A 42 13.66 3.03 -9.14
CA SER A 42 13.95 3.91 -10.26
C SER A 42 12.89 5.00 -10.37
N LEU A 43 13.33 6.19 -10.79
CA LEU A 43 12.44 7.32 -11.01
C LEU A 43 12.05 7.40 -12.49
N GLY A 44 10.77 7.30 -12.73
CA GLY A 44 10.19 7.37 -14.06
C GLY A 44 9.85 8.80 -14.49
N LYS A 45 9.09 8.89 -15.58
CA LYS A 45 8.71 10.17 -16.20
C LYS A 45 7.97 11.08 -15.23
N ARG A 46 8.22 12.38 -15.36
CA ARG A 46 7.50 13.49 -14.73
C ARG A 46 7.51 13.44 -13.18
N ILE A 47 8.37 12.65 -12.56
CA ILE A 47 8.43 12.58 -11.08
C ILE A 47 8.76 13.94 -10.46
N ASP A 48 9.52 14.78 -11.15
CA ASP A 48 9.91 16.15 -10.76
C ASP A 48 8.71 17.13 -10.74
N GLU A 49 7.62 16.81 -11.42
CA GLU A 49 6.38 17.58 -11.40
C GLU A 49 5.45 17.18 -10.24
N ALA A 50 5.69 16.05 -9.58
CA ALA A 50 4.84 15.57 -8.50
C ALA A 50 4.99 16.44 -7.24
N PRO A 51 3.90 16.65 -6.46
CA PRO A 51 3.98 17.35 -5.17
C PRO A 51 4.88 16.61 -4.17
N ASP A 52 5.69 17.35 -3.41
CA ASP A 52 6.66 16.78 -2.46
C ASP A 52 6.00 15.92 -1.39
N GLU A 53 4.86 16.36 -0.87
CA GLU A 53 4.06 15.66 0.14
C GLU A 53 3.56 14.30 -0.39
N SER A 54 3.12 14.27 -1.66
CA SER A 54 2.66 13.04 -2.31
C SER A 54 3.80 12.04 -2.49
N ILE A 55 4.98 12.52 -2.89
CA ILE A 55 6.18 11.67 -3.00
C ILE A 55 6.55 11.12 -1.62
N GLY A 56 6.59 11.98 -0.59
CA GLY A 56 6.94 11.58 0.77
C GLY A 56 5.99 10.51 1.32
N ALA A 57 4.70 10.67 1.10
CA ALA A 57 3.70 9.75 1.61
C ALA A 57 3.71 8.41 0.88
N ILE A 58 3.72 8.39 -0.46
CA ILE A 58 3.74 7.13 -1.22
C ILE A 58 5.06 6.38 -1.01
N ALA A 59 6.17 7.10 -0.88
CA ALA A 59 7.48 6.54 -0.60
C ALA A 59 7.47 5.70 0.68
N LYS A 60 6.97 6.22 1.79
CA LYS A 60 6.86 5.48 3.05
C LYS A 60 6.08 4.19 2.91
N GLY A 61 4.97 4.20 2.15
CA GLY A 61 4.19 3.01 1.87
C GLY A 61 4.98 1.97 1.09
N ILE A 62 5.68 2.39 0.03
CA ILE A 62 6.55 1.51 -0.77
C ILE A 62 7.68 0.95 0.10
N GLU A 63 8.43 1.79 0.79
CA GLU A 63 9.55 1.42 1.67
C GLU A 63 9.11 0.39 2.70
N SER A 64 7.97 0.62 3.36
CA SER A 64 7.43 -0.27 4.39
C SER A 64 7.16 -1.68 3.89
N VAL A 65 6.77 -1.83 2.61
CA VAL A 65 6.59 -3.15 1.98
C VAL A 65 7.94 -3.71 1.54
N LEU A 66 8.82 -2.91 0.94
CA LEU A 66 10.13 -3.38 0.49
C LEU A 66 11.04 -3.84 1.63
N ASP A 67 10.85 -3.34 2.84
CA ASP A 67 11.53 -3.85 4.04
C ASP A 67 11.14 -5.30 4.34
N ASP A 68 9.87 -5.64 4.13
CA ASP A 68 9.36 -6.98 4.34
C ASP A 68 9.56 -7.91 3.12
N PHE A 69 9.75 -7.32 1.93
CA PHE A 69 9.98 -8.02 0.66
C PHE A 69 11.26 -7.54 -0.02
N PRO A 70 12.43 -7.73 0.60
CA PRO A 70 13.70 -7.19 0.10
C PRO A 70 14.09 -7.70 -1.29
N GLN A 71 13.52 -8.82 -1.75
CA GLN A 71 13.73 -9.36 -3.10
C GLN A 71 13.16 -8.46 -4.20
N LEU A 72 12.30 -7.48 -3.85
CA LEU A 72 11.73 -6.51 -4.77
C LEU A 72 12.54 -5.21 -4.87
N LYS A 73 13.55 -5.01 -4.02
CA LYS A 73 14.44 -3.86 -4.11
C LYS A 73 15.11 -3.85 -5.49
N GLY A 74 15.14 -2.69 -6.11
CA GLY A 74 15.67 -2.52 -7.47
C GLY A 74 14.72 -2.92 -8.62
N LYS A 75 13.48 -3.36 -8.31
CA LYS A 75 12.51 -3.83 -9.32
C LYS A 75 11.31 -2.90 -9.51
N VAL A 76 11.25 -1.79 -8.80
CA VAL A 76 10.10 -0.86 -8.82
C VAL A 76 10.51 0.46 -9.46
N GLU A 77 9.68 0.98 -10.35
CA GLU A 77 9.76 2.34 -10.89
C GLU A 77 8.61 3.16 -10.33
N LEU A 78 8.91 4.34 -9.81
CA LEU A 78 7.91 5.33 -9.37
C LEU A 78 7.84 6.46 -10.40
N PHE A 79 6.65 6.78 -10.92
CA PHE A 79 6.44 7.88 -11.86
C PHE A 79 5.19 8.71 -11.52
N TYR A 80 5.06 9.87 -12.14
CA TYR A 80 3.92 10.76 -11.96
C TYR A 80 3.05 10.80 -13.21
N ASP A 81 1.74 10.61 -13.04
CA ASP A 81 0.73 10.66 -14.09
C ASP A 81 -0.35 11.71 -13.77
N PRO A 82 -0.12 12.99 -14.11
CA PRO A 82 -1.06 14.05 -13.80
C PRO A 82 -2.35 14.00 -14.61
N GLU A 83 -2.44 13.15 -15.63
CA GLU A 83 -3.64 12.99 -16.45
C GLU A 83 -4.60 11.96 -15.87
N TYR A 84 -4.11 11.14 -14.92
CA TYR A 84 -4.93 10.17 -14.23
C TYR A 84 -5.62 10.79 -13.00
N ASN A 85 -6.92 10.55 -12.86
CA ASN A 85 -7.76 11.25 -11.88
C ASN A 85 -8.11 10.42 -10.63
N ALA A 86 -7.44 9.31 -10.37
CA ALA A 86 -7.77 8.42 -9.26
C ALA A 86 -6.53 7.95 -8.51
N GLY A 87 -6.15 8.66 -7.45
CA GLY A 87 -5.16 8.22 -6.46
C GLY A 87 -3.82 7.75 -7.05
N ALA A 88 -3.52 6.49 -6.85
CA ALA A 88 -2.34 5.82 -7.40
C ALA A 88 -2.77 4.54 -8.13
N TYR A 89 -1.88 3.97 -8.94
CA TYR A 89 -2.11 2.67 -9.55
C TYR A 89 -0.81 1.92 -9.81
N ALA A 90 -0.84 0.60 -9.69
CA ALA A 90 0.25 -0.26 -10.11
C ALA A 90 0.05 -0.74 -11.55
N THR A 91 1.10 -0.65 -12.35
CA THR A 91 1.12 -1.13 -13.73
C THR A 91 2.41 -1.88 -14.02
N GLY A 92 2.59 -2.32 -15.27
CA GLY A 92 3.80 -2.98 -15.71
C GLY A 92 3.86 -3.07 -17.22
N TYR A 93 5.05 -3.34 -17.74
CA TYR A 93 5.28 -3.61 -19.15
C TYR A 93 6.14 -4.86 -19.32
N TRP A 94 6.03 -5.49 -20.49
CA TRP A 94 6.83 -6.65 -20.80
C TRP A 94 8.25 -6.24 -21.15
N ALA A 95 9.21 -6.77 -20.37
CA ALA A 95 10.62 -6.64 -20.68
C ALA A 95 11.04 -7.63 -21.79
N PRO A 96 12.16 -7.39 -22.48
CA PRO A 96 12.62 -8.26 -23.58
C PRO A 96 12.88 -9.72 -23.18
N ASP A 97 13.17 -9.98 -21.90
CA ASP A 97 13.36 -11.32 -21.35
C ASP A 97 12.05 -12.07 -21.03
N GLY A 98 10.89 -11.43 -21.29
CA GLY A 98 9.58 -12.02 -21.05
C GLY A 98 9.09 -11.89 -19.60
N TYR A 99 9.70 -11.05 -18.77
CA TYR A 99 9.20 -10.68 -17.46
C TYR A 99 8.49 -9.35 -17.45
N ILE A 100 7.64 -9.13 -16.45
CA ILE A 100 6.99 -7.84 -16.23
C ILE A 100 7.93 -6.91 -15.45
N ALA A 101 8.18 -5.73 -15.98
CA ALA A 101 8.75 -4.62 -15.23
C ALA A 101 7.64 -3.87 -14.48
N HIS A 102 7.89 -3.50 -13.23
CA HIS A 102 6.88 -3.01 -12.32
C HIS A 102 6.93 -1.50 -12.14
N ARG A 103 5.76 -0.86 -12.16
CA ARG A 103 5.61 0.58 -12.00
C ARG A 103 4.50 0.93 -11.03
N ILE A 104 4.74 1.97 -10.24
CA ILE A 104 3.72 2.66 -9.45
C ILE A 104 3.55 4.07 -10.00
N ALA A 105 2.32 4.44 -10.35
CA ALA A 105 1.96 5.78 -10.76
C ALA A 105 1.31 6.53 -9.61
N MET A 106 1.75 7.77 -9.39
CA MET A 106 1.00 8.75 -8.61
C MET A 106 0.16 9.58 -9.55
N ALA A 107 -1.13 9.72 -9.26
CA ALA A 107 -2.04 10.60 -9.99
C ALA A 107 -1.94 12.05 -9.49
N LYS A 108 -2.48 12.99 -10.29
CA LYS A 108 -2.56 14.40 -9.92
C LYS A 108 -3.34 14.63 -8.61
N SER A 109 -4.41 13.88 -8.41
CA SER A 109 -5.26 13.94 -7.22
C SER A 109 -4.68 13.21 -6.00
N PHE A 110 -3.44 12.73 -6.09
CA PHE A 110 -2.78 12.06 -4.98
C PHE A 110 -2.11 13.09 -4.06
N SER A 111 -2.88 14.03 -3.53
CA SER A 111 -2.44 14.84 -2.41
C SER A 111 -3.01 14.28 -1.10
N PRO A 112 -2.27 14.34 0.01
CA PRO A 112 -2.77 13.92 1.32
C PRO A 112 -4.09 14.59 1.69
N ASP A 113 -4.27 15.86 1.35
CA ASP A 113 -5.48 16.64 1.66
C ASP A 113 -6.69 16.27 0.80
N GLU A 114 -6.50 16.06 -0.51
CA GLU A 114 -7.56 15.66 -1.43
C GLU A 114 -8.04 14.23 -1.14
N ILE A 115 -7.13 13.35 -0.78
CA ILE A 115 -7.42 11.99 -0.38
C ILE A 115 -8.11 11.96 0.99
N GLY A 116 -7.73 12.80 1.92
CA GLY A 116 -8.34 12.92 3.24
C GLY A 116 -9.83 13.26 3.20
N GLY A 117 -10.26 14.06 2.21
CA GLY A 117 -11.66 14.45 2.03
C GLY A 117 -12.59 13.30 1.57
N SER A 118 -12.09 12.38 0.75
CA SER A 118 -12.86 11.22 0.26
C SER A 118 -12.76 10.00 1.20
N LEU A 119 -11.95 10.07 2.23
CA LEU A 119 -11.47 8.94 3.02
C LEU A 119 -11.64 9.14 4.53
N ALA A 120 -12.70 9.86 4.93
CA ALA A 120 -13.13 9.86 6.33
C ALA A 120 -13.25 8.42 6.89
N SER A 121 -13.62 7.45 6.06
CA SER A 121 -13.58 6.02 6.37
C SER A 121 -12.18 5.47 6.62
N TYR A 122 -11.15 6.06 6.01
CA TYR A 122 -9.76 5.67 6.25
C TYR A 122 -9.17 6.28 7.53
N SER A 123 -9.75 7.34 8.06
CA SER A 123 -9.34 7.85 9.36
C SER A 123 -9.51 6.79 10.45
N GLU A 124 -10.48 5.90 10.29
CA GLU A 124 -10.66 4.74 11.17
C GLU A 124 -9.53 3.72 11.01
N PHE A 125 -8.95 3.59 9.82
CA PHE A 125 -7.85 2.66 9.55
C PHE A 125 -6.47 3.23 9.88
N GLY A 126 -6.32 4.55 9.91
CA GLY A 126 -5.09 5.22 10.31
C GLY A 126 -4.91 5.35 11.82
N HIS A 127 -5.92 4.98 12.63
CA HIS A 127 -5.89 5.14 14.08
C HIS A 127 -6.07 3.79 14.79
N ILE A 128 -5.13 3.46 15.67
CA ILE A 128 -5.24 2.37 16.63
C ILE A 128 -5.13 2.99 18.01
N ASN A 129 -6.14 2.82 18.85
CA ASN A 129 -6.18 3.37 20.19
C ASN A 129 -5.94 4.90 20.25
N GLY A 130 -6.33 5.63 19.20
CA GLY A 130 -6.12 7.07 19.10
C GLY A 130 -4.78 7.50 18.52
N GLU A 131 -3.89 6.57 18.18
CA GLU A 131 -2.62 6.85 17.50
C GLU A 131 -2.75 6.71 15.99
N VAL A 132 -2.17 7.65 15.24
CA VAL A 132 -2.03 7.55 13.77
C VAL A 132 -0.86 6.61 13.48
N VAL A 133 -1.16 5.45 12.89
CA VAL A 133 -0.13 4.45 12.54
C VAL A 133 0.46 4.73 11.16
N MET A 134 -0.40 5.01 10.18
CA MET A 134 -0.03 5.34 8.82
C MET A 134 -1.13 6.18 8.19
N ASN A 135 -0.79 7.22 7.45
CA ASN A 135 -1.80 7.98 6.72
C ASN A 135 -2.26 7.22 5.45
N PHE A 136 -3.34 7.69 4.85
CA PHE A 136 -3.90 7.03 3.69
C PHE A 136 -2.95 6.95 2.49
N ALA A 137 -2.22 8.03 2.22
CA ALA A 137 -1.30 8.06 1.09
C ALA A 137 -0.17 7.02 1.25
N GLU A 138 0.31 6.83 2.49
CA GLU A 138 1.23 5.75 2.84
C GLU A 138 0.57 4.39 2.65
N GLY A 139 -0.68 4.23 3.09
CA GLY A 139 -1.48 3.02 2.88
C GLY A 139 -1.68 2.70 1.40
N ALA A 140 -1.90 3.71 0.55
CA ALA A 140 -1.98 3.55 -0.90
C ALA A 140 -0.65 3.10 -1.51
N GLY A 141 0.49 3.65 -1.07
CA GLY A 141 1.81 3.17 -1.48
C GLY A 141 2.03 1.69 -1.16
N ALA A 142 1.60 1.25 0.03
CA ALA A 142 1.66 -0.16 0.42
C ALA A 142 0.69 -1.04 -0.39
N HIS A 143 -0.52 -0.55 -0.68
CA HIS A 143 -1.52 -1.20 -1.53
C HIS A 143 -0.97 -1.47 -2.94
N GLU A 144 -0.45 -0.43 -3.60
CA GLU A 144 0.09 -0.55 -4.96
C GLU A 144 1.32 -1.48 -5.00
N THR A 145 2.15 -1.42 -3.97
CA THR A 145 3.29 -2.35 -3.84
C THR A 145 2.79 -3.80 -3.64
N GLY A 146 1.65 -4.00 -3.00
CA GLY A 146 1.00 -5.30 -2.88
C GLY A 146 0.67 -5.92 -4.25
N HIS A 147 0.15 -5.13 -5.20
CA HIS A 147 -0.04 -5.58 -6.58
C HIS A 147 1.26 -5.99 -7.25
N ILE A 148 2.36 -5.25 -7.00
CA ILE A 148 3.68 -5.59 -7.54
C ILE A 148 4.18 -6.91 -6.98
N VAL A 149 4.05 -7.14 -5.67
CA VAL A 149 4.40 -8.43 -5.04
C VAL A 149 3.70 -9.59 -5.75
N MET A 150 2.41 -9.46 -6.04
CA MET A 150 1.64 -10.52 -6.73
C MET A 150 2.12 -10.76 -8.16
N ARG A 151 2.44 -9.70 -8.90
CA ARG A 151 2.97 -9.80 -10.27
C ARG A 151 4.35 -10.43 -10.29
N GLU A 152 5.22 -10.06 -9.36
CA GLU A 152 6.55 -10.66 -9.27
C GLU A 152 6.48 -12.14 -8.87
N LEU A 153 5.57 -12.50 -7.98
CA LEU A 153 5.27 -13.91 -7.68
C LEU A 153 4.75 -14.66 -8.91
N ALA A 154 3.92 -14.02 -9.74
CA ALA A 154 3.47 -14.62 -11.00
C ALA A 154 4.65 -14.83 -11.98
N ASN A 155 5.55 -13.84 -12.11
CA ASN A 155 6.79 -13.98 -12.86
C ASN A 155 7.60 -15.20 -12.38
N ALA A 156 7.84 -15.30 -11.08
CA ALA A 156 8.65 -16.36 -10.50
C ALA A 156 8.01 -17.74 -10.58
N ILE A 157 6.70 -17.85 -10.34
CA ILE A 157 6.00 -19.13 -10.25
C ILE A 157 5.63 -19.70 -11.63
N TYR A 158 5.22 -18.84 -12.56
CA TYR A 158 4.71 -19.24 -13.88
C TYR A 158 5.70 -18.98 -15.00
N GLY A 159 6.42 -17.87 -14.96
CA GLY A 159 7.44 -17.54 -15.97
C GLY A 159 8.64 -18.48 -15.91
N SER A 160 9.15 -18.79 -14.73
CA SER A 160 10.30 -19.69 -14.54
C SER A 160 10.06 -21.14 -14.99
N LYS A 161 8.80 -21.56 -15.10
CA LYS A 161 8.44 -22.91 -15.56
C LYS A 161 8.40 -23.07 -17.08
N VAL A 162 8.43 -21.96 -17.80
CA VAL A 162 8.38 -21.97 -19.27
C VAL A 162 9.81 -22.07 -19.78
N THR A 163 10.12 -23.18 -20.45
CA THR A 163 11.42 -23.42 -21.11
C THR A 163 11.48 -22.91 -22.54
N GLY A 164 10.36 -22.32 -23.03
CA GLY A 164 10.22 -21.78 -24.37
C GLY A 164 10.76 -20.36 -24.54
N SER A 165 10.26 -19.69 -25.57
CA SER A 165 10.62 -18.31 -25.90
C SER A 165 10.18 -17.30 -24.81
N SER A 166 10.74 -16.09 -24.84
CA SER A 166 10.28 -14.98 -23.99
C SER A 166 8.81 -14.64 -24.22
N TYR A 167 8.30 -14.84 -25.45
CA TYR A 167 6.88 -14.66 -25.74
C TYR A 167 6.00 -15.69 -25.00
N GLU A 168 6.36 -16.96 -25.03
CA GLU A 168 5.61 -18.02 -24.32
C GLU A 168 5.64 -17.78 -22.80
N ARG A 169 6.78 -17.32 -22.27
CA ARG A 169 6.90 -16.90 -20.88
C ARG A 169 5.95 -15.76 -20.56
N SER A 170 5.94 -14.72 -21.40
CA SER A 170 5.03 -13.56 -21.25
C SER A 170 3.56 -14.00 -21.27
N CYS A 171 3.18 -14.91 -22.14
CA CYS A 171 1.83 -15.45 -22.21
C CYS A 171 1.45 -16.18 -20.91
N ALA A 172 2.32 -17.06 -20.41
CA ALA A 172 2.05 -17.83 -19.20
C ALA A 172 1.88 -16.95 -17.96
N VAL A 173 2.72 -15.92 -17.83
CA VAL A 173 2.62 -14.96 -16.74
C VAL A 173 1.39 -14.05 -16.88
N SER A 174 1.09 -13.58 -18.11
CA SER A 174 -0.10 -12.78 -18.39
C SER A 174 -1.38 -13.55 -18.04
N ASP A 175 -1.46 -14.82 -18.40
CA ASP A 175 -2.60 -15.67 -18.07
C ASP A 175 -2.73 -15.88 -16.56
N ALA A 176 -1.61 -16.08 -15.86
CA ALA A 176 -1.63 -16.22 -14.42
C ALA A 176 -2.12 -14.96 -13.72
N ILE A 177 -1.69 -13.76 -14.19
CA ILE A 177 -2.14 -12.47 -13.67
C ILE A 177 -3.62 -12.23 -13.99
N LYS A 178 -4.06 -12.44 -15.24
CA LYS A 178 -5.46 -12.26 -15.63
C LYS A 178 -6.41 -13.15 -14.84
N GLN A 179 -6.01 -14.40 -14.61
CA GLN A 179 -6.78 -15.38 -13.86
C GLN A 179 -6.58 -15.29 -12.34
N ARG A 180 -5.80 -14.33 -11.84
CA ARG A 180 -5.52 -14.10 -10.41
C ARG A 180 -5.02 -15.35 -9.67
N LYS A 181 -4.22 -16.19 -10.35
CA LYS A 181 -3.80 -17.49 -9.84
C LYS A 181 -2.96 -17.43 -8.57
N VAL A 182 -2.15 -16.38 -8.41
CA VAL A 182 -1.32 -16.18 -7.21
C VAL A 182 -2.20 -15.71 -6.05
N GLU A 183 -3.00 -14.69 -6.31
CA GLU A 183 -3.91 -14.10 -5.33
C GLU A 183 -4.90 -15.15 -4.81
N GLU A 184 -5.48 -15.95 -5.70
CA GLU A 184 -6.38 -17.04 -5.32
C GLU A 184 -5.72 -18.04 -4.36
N ARG A 185 -4.49 -18.46 -4.65
CA ARG A 185 -3.74 -19.37 -3.77
C ARG A 185 -3.48 -18.78 -2.40
N ILE A 186 -3.09 -17.51 -2.35
CA ILE A 186 -2.77 -16.80 -1.12
C ILE A 186 -4.05 -16.59 -0.29
N VAL A 187 -5.12 -16.08 -0.92
CA VAL A 187 -6.40 -15.82 -0.27
C VAL A 187 -7.02 -17.10 0.28
N ASN A 188 -7.02 -18.19 -0.51
CA ASN A 188 -7.52 -19.48 -0.06
C ASN A 188 -6.68 -20.09 1.08
N ALA A 189 -5.36 -19.90 1.07
CA ALA A 189 -4.50 -20.34 2.15
C ALA A 189 -4.73 -19.53 3.42
N ALA A 190 -4.91 -18.21 3.31
CA ALA A 190 -5.25 -17.32 4.41
C ALA A 190 -6.62 -17.68 5.02
N TYR A 191 -7.63 -17.91 4.18
CA TYR A 191 -8.94 -18.36 4.63
C TYR A 191 -8.85 -19.64 5.46
N ARG A 192 -8.18 -20.68 4.95
CA ARG A 192 -7.99 -21.94 5.69
C ARG A 192 -7.25 -21.73 7.02
N ARG A 193 -6.33 -20.78 7.08
CA ARG A 193 -5.59 -20.46 8.32
C ARG A 193 -6.50 -19.86 9.37
N VAL A 194 -7.33 -18.87 9.01
CA VAL A 194 -8.20 -18.18 9.97
C VAL A 194 -9.36 -19.06 10.41
N VAL A 195 -9.97 -19.83 9.51
CA VAL A 195 -11.01 -20.82 9.83
C VAL A 195 -10.47 -21.87 10.81
N LYS A 196 -9.25 -22.36 10.61
CA LYS A 196 -8.61 -23.29 11.57
C LYS A 196 -8.38 -22.66 12.95
N GLN A 197 -8.27 -21.34 13.03
CA GLN A 197 -8.12 -20.59 14.28
C GLN A 197 -9.47 -20.26 14.96
N GLY A 198 -10.59 -20.78 14.45
CA GLY A 198 -11.91 -20.62 15.04
C GLY A 198 -12.78 -19.57 14.36
N GLU A 199 -12.37 -18.98 13.25
CA GLU A 199 -13.21 -18.10 12.45
C GLU A 199 -14.33 -18.91 11.77
N THR A 200 -15.57 -18.41 11.83
CA THR A 200 -16.75 -19.11 11.32
C THR A 200 -17.35 -18.44 10.08
N ARG A 201 -16.91 -17.23 9.73
CA ARG A 201 -17.41 -16.48 8.59
C ARG A 201 -16.94 -17.08 7.26
N SER A 202 -17.75 -16.93 6.25
CA SER A 202 -17.41 -17.34 4.87
C SER A 202 -16.28 -16.46 4.30
N LEU A 203 -15.64 -16.93 3.23
CA LEU A 203 -14.64 -16.16 2.50
C LEU A 203 -15.22 -14.82 1.99
N SER A 204 -16.48 -14.82 1.56
CA SER A 204 -17.14 -13.60 1.08
C SER A 204 -17.27 -12.56 2.21
N GLU A 205 -17.72 -12.98 3.38
CA GLU A 205 -17.87 -12.10 4.55
C GLU A 205 -16.50 -11.55 5.00
N LEU A 206 -15.48 -12.40 5.08
CA LEU A 206 -14.12 -11.95 5.43
C LEU A 206 -13.55 -10.96 4.41
N ARG A 207 -13.84 -11.16 3.12
CA ARG A 207 -13.45 -10.19 2.08
C ARG A 207 -14.16 -8.86 2.24
N HIS A 208 -15.42 -8.86 2.68
CA HIS A 208 -16.11 -7.63 3.02
C HIS A 208 -15.46 -6.86 4.16
N ASP A 209 -14.89 -7.52 5.16
CA ASP A 209 -14.17 -6.87 6.25
C ASP A 209 -12.85 -6.20 5.82
N LEU A 210 -12.29 -6.64 4.69
CA LEU A 210 -11.08 -6.02 4.11
C LEU A 210 -11.40 -4.80 3.25
N ARG A 211 -12.68 -4.53 3.04
CA ARG A 211 -13.06 -3.42 2.18
C ARG A 211 -12.74 -2.09 2.82
N ILE A 212 -12.26 -1.23 1.96
CA ILE A 212 -12.37 0.19 2.06
C ILE A 212 -13.37 0.54 0.96
N ASP A 213 -14.59 1.00 1.31
CA ASP A 213 -15.66 1.31 0.35
C ASP A 213 -15.95 0.19 -0.67
N ASP A 214 -16.13 -1.03 -0.21
CA ASP A 214 -16.32 -2.23 -1.05
C ASP A 214 -15.12 -2.63 -1.94
N TYR A 215 -14.02 -1.88 -1.89
CA TYR A 215 -12.91 -2.05 -2.81
C TYR A 215 -12.20 -3.40 -2.65
N GLY A 216 -11.88 -3.81 -1.43
CA GLY A 216 -11.25 -5.12 -1.14
C GLY A 216 -12.12 -6.32 -1.50
N ALA A 217 -13.45 -6.15 -1.58
CA ALA A 217 -14.38 -7.19 -2.01
C ALA A 217 -14.53 -7.30 -3.54
N LYS A 218 -14.06 -6.30 -4.31
CA LYS A 218 -14.24 -6.18 -5.75
C LYS A 218 -13.68 -7.39 -6.53
N ASN A 219 -12.45 -7.77 -6.21
CA ASN A 219 -11.81 -8.94 -6.81
C ASN A 219 -10.60 -9.39 -5.95
N LEU A 220 -10.01 -10.54 -6.26
CA LEU A 220 -8.90 -11.12 -5.49
C LEU A 220 -7.64 -10.25 -5.46
N ALA A 221 -7.36 -9.48 -6.53
CA ALA A 221 -6.19 -8.60 -6.55
C ALA A 221 -6.36 -7.47 -5.55
N GLU A 222 -7.54 -6.83 -5.53
CA GLU A 222 -7.85 -5.78 -4.56
C GLU A 222 -7.93 -6.34 -3.13
N THR A 223 -8.47 -7.56 -2.94
CA THR A 223 -8.46 -8.24 -1.63
C THR A 223 -7.05 -8.33 -1.06
N VAL A 224 -6.07 -8.71 -1.88
CA VAL A 224 -4.68 -8.82 -1.44
C VAL A 224 -4.07 -7.43 -1.23
N ALA A 225 -4.23 -6.51 -2.17
CA ALA A 225 -3.65 -5.17 -2.09
C ALA A 225 -4.18 -4.38 -0.87
N VAL A 226 -5.49 -4.46 -0.61
CA VAL A 226 -6.10 -3.86 0.60
C VAL A 226 -5.52 -4.49 1.87
N ALA A 227 -5.27 -5.79 1.89
CA ALA A 227 -4.64 -6.44 3.05
C ALA A 227 -3.23 -5.88 3.30
N PHE A 228 -2.45 -5.57 2.26
CA PHE A 228 -1.15 -4.90 2.39
C PHE A 228 -1.31 -3.50 3.00
N GLY A 229 -2.21 -2.69 2.46
CA GLY A 229 -2.53 -1.36 3.00
C GLY A 229 -2.94 -1.42 4.47
N GLN A 230 -3.87 -2.31 4.84
CA GLN A 230 -4.32 -2.48 6.21
C GLN A 230 -3.19 -2.91 7.16
N VAL A 231 -2.38 -3.89 6.78
CA VAL A 231 -1.29 -4.37 7.64
C VAL A 231 -0.29 -3.25 7.93
N LYS A 232 0.02 -2.43 6.95
CA LYS A 232 0.96 -1.32 7.10
C LYS A 232 0.36 -0.13 7.84
N SER A 233 -0.95 0.12 7.66
CA SER A 233 -1.65 1.22 8.34
C SER A 233 -2.05 0.91 9.77
N LEU A 234 -2.49 -0.32 10.06
CA LEU A 234 -3.09 -0.68 11.35
C LEU A 234 -2.16 -1.46 12.28
N GLY A 235 -1.01 -1.92 11.80
CA GLY A 235 -0.07 -2.66 12.62
C GLY A 235 -0.74 -3.82 13.39
N SER A 236 -0.70 -3.79 14.71
CA SER A 236 -1.31 -4.82 15.58
C SER A 236 -2.84 -4.85 15.51
N GLY A 237 -3.50 -3.76 15.13
CA GLY A 237 -4.95 -3.67 14.95
C GLY A 237 -5.47 -4.29 13.65
N THR A 238 -4.58 -4.83 12.81
CA THR A 238 -4.97 -5.45 11.54
C THR A 238 -5.89 -6.65 11.75
N GLN A 239 -6.93 -6.74 10.95
CA GLN A 239 -7.84 -7.88 10.88
C GLN A 239 -7.06 -9.20 10.70
N PRO A 240 -7.44 -10.30 11.40
CA PRO A 240 -6.74 -11.58 11.30
C PRO A 240 -6.61 -12.12 9.87
N PHE A 241 -7.62 -11.90 9.03
CA PHE A 241 -7.59 -12.34 7.64
C PHE A 241 -6.61 -11.53 6.78
N ALA A 242 -6.59 -10.19 6.92
CA ALA A 242 -5.60 -9.34 6.25
C ALA A 242 -4.17 -9.72 6.67
N ARG A 243 -3.95 -9.92 7.96
CA ARG A 243 -2.66 -10.38 8.49
C ARG A 243 -2.25 -11.73 7.89
N ALA A 244 -3.19 -12.68 7.81
CA ALA A 244 -2.92 -14.00 7.22
C ALA A 244 -2.55 -13.90 5.74
N ILE A 245 -3.24 -13.06 4.95
CA ILE A 245 -2.91 -12.80 3.53
C ILE A 245 -1.49 -12.27 3.42
N TYR A 246 -1.15 -11.25 4.20
CA TYR A 246 0.17 -10.63 4.18
C TYR A 246 1.29 -11.60 4.55
N ASP A 247 1.13 -12.34 5.66
CA ASP A 247 2.11 -13.31 6.14
C ASP A 247 2.35 -14.45 5.14
N ILE A 248 1.28 -14.93 4.50
CA ILE A 248 1.39 -15.96 3.46
C ILE A 248 2.08 -15.40 2.23
N SER A 249 1.81 -14.16 1.85
CA SER A 249 2.53 -13.48 0.77
C SER A 249 4.03 -13.41 1.05
N LYS A 250 4.44 -13.08 2.29
CA LYS A 250 5.86 -13.13 2.72
C LYS A 250 6.45 -14.55 2.62
N GLN A 251 5.70 -15.57 3.00
CA GLN A 251 6.16 -16.96 2.87
C GLN A 251 6.37 -17.34 1.41
N TYR A 252 5.46 -16.93 0.51
CA TYR A 252 5.60 -17.15 -0.93
C TYR A 252 6.80 -16.39 -1.51
N ALA A 253 6.99 -15.13 -1.13
CA ALA A 253 8.15 -14.35 -1.56
C ALA A 253 9.47 -15.02 -1.16
N ARG A 254 9.61 -15.43 0.08
CA ARG A 254 10.79 -16.18 0.56
C ARG A 254 11.03 -17.48 -0.17
N LYS A 255 9.97 -18.13 -0.66
CA LYS A 255 10.07 -19.41 -1.38
C LYS A 255 10.39 -19.26 -2.86
N TYR A 256 9.90 -18.21 -3.51
CA TYR A 256 9.89 -18.10 -4.97
C TYR A 256 10.68 -16.91 -5.51
N LEU A 257 10.94 -15.88 -4.69
CA LEU A 257 11.69 -14.69 -5.09
C LEU A 257 13.11 -14.74 -4.50
N THR A 258 13.87 -15.72 -4.91
CA THR A 258 15.29 -15.90 -4.48
C THR A 258 16.23 -15.21 -5.43
#